data_8d9c5d86fa4deed6ede34bc8f19a2588
#
_entry.id   8d9c5d86fa4deed6ede34bc8f19a2588
#
_cell.length_a   1.000
_cell.length_b   1.000
_cell.length_c   1.000
_cell.angle_alpha   90.00
_cell.angle_beta   90.00
_cell.angle_gamma   90.00
#
_symmetry.space_group_name_H-M   'P 1'
#
loop_
_entity.id
_entity.type
_entity.pdbx_description
1 polymer ?
#
loop_
_entity_poly.entity_id
_entity_poly.type
_entity_poly.pdbx_seq_one_letter_code
_entity_poly.pdbx_strand_id
1 'polypeptide(L)'
;MAVTTSCTGSAPGNGGVAAGKPGTAGVGDRLFPGLGNGGYDVVHYGLTLDYVPETNHLKGTAIITAQATQDLSRFNLDLSGLRLRSTTVQGAKAQVARAGDELLVTPAKTVRNREVFKTVVTYDGTPRTLKDDDGGLEGWMETDDGSTALGQPSGSMTWFPGNHHPSDKATYDTTVTVPKDEDGDPYDVISNGKLITEEDKGKTVTRHWRTEEPMASYLAHVSIGYFETHKGRTDDDVPVYVAIDPDEAEDSADVPDLVPEIVDWASKLFGPYPFSSAGAIVDHLPGLDYALETQTKPYFGEAPEEALLVHELAHQWFGNSVTPREWKDLWLSEGLATYAEWLWEEERGDRGTTEIFEDYYDGTDTESEGIWAFPPADPPGAGRVSDPPVYGRGAMVVHKVRRAVGDETFFDILRTWTRQHRHGNVDTRQFIALCESKSGKDLSALFNTWLFDEKKPSRM
;
A
#
# COMPACT_ATOMS: atom_id res chain seq x y z
N MET A 1 -19.56 -81.83 14.04
CA MET A 1 -18.99 -80.49 14.36
C MET A 1 -18.84 -79.70 13.05
N ALA A 2 -19.72 -78.78 12.82
CA ALA A 2 -19.73 -77.96 11.60
C ALA A 2 -19.10 -76.60 11.98
N VAL A 3 -18.03 -76.27 11.29
CA VAL A 3 -17.32 -74.94 11.44
C VAL A 3 -17.97 -73.99 10.40
N THR A 4 -18.68 -72.98 10.87
CA THR A 4 -19.21 -71.91 10.04
C THR A 4 -18.21 -70.76 9.97
N THR A 5 -17.65 -70.53 8.79
CA THR A 5 -16.77 -69.41 8.50
C THR A 5 -17.61 -68.17 8.10
N SER A 6 -17.68 -67.16 8.92
CA SER A 6 -18.35 -65.91 8.57
C SER A 6 -17.35 -65.00 7.83
N CYS A 7 -17.60 -64.70 6.57
CA CYS A 7 -16.96 -63.65 5.82
C CYS A 7 -17.59 -62.30 6.20
N THR A 8 -16.86 -61.46 6.93
CA THR A 8 -17.21 -60.05 7.09
C THR A 8 -16.66 -59.26 5.91
N GLY A 9 -17.52 -58.91 4.97
CA GLY A 9 -17.22 -57.98 3.89
C GLY A 9 -17.10 -56.55 4.45
N SER A 10 -15.89 -55.99 4.42
CA SER A 10 -15.67 -54.59 4.65
C SER A 10 -16.24 -53.79 3.47
N ALA A 11 -17.25 -53.00 3.72
CA ALA A 11 -17.74 -51.99 2.75
C ALA A 11 -16.60 -50.98 2.46
N PRO A 12 -16.43 -50.52 1.20
CA PRO A 12 -15.48 -49.46 0.92
C PRO A 12 -15.94 -48.20 1.62
N GLY A 13 -15.13 -47.69 2.52
CA GLY A 13 -15.35 -46.41 3.19
C GLY A 13 -15.52 -45.31 2.14
N ASN A 14 -16.70 -44.73 2.11
CA ASN A 14 -16.92 -43.45 1.44
C ASN A 14 -15.97 -42.47 2.10
N GLY A 15 -14.88 -42.14 1.43
CA GLY A 15 -13.99 -41.06 1.82
C GLY A 15 -14.78 -39.75 1.72
N GLY A 16 -15.50 -39.42 2.78
CA GLY A 16 -16.17 -38.13 2.91
C GLY A 16 -15.11 -37.05 2.76
N VAL A 17 -15.19 -36.31 1.68
CA VAL A 17 -14.38 -35.12 1.46
C VAL A 17 -14.63 -34.21 2.66
N ALA A 18 -13.60 -33.96 3.47
CA ALA A 18 -13.71 -33.08 4.62
C ALA A 18 -14.36 -31.79 4.16
N ALA A 19 -15.43 -31.38 4.84
CA ALA A 19 -16.04 -30.09 4.57
C ALA A 19 -14.99 -28.99 4.84
N GLY A 20 -14.78 -28.10 3.86
CA GLY A 20 -13.85 -26.99 4.03
C GLY A 20 -14.20 -26.13 5.23
N LYS A 21 -13.25 -25.37 5.73
CA LYS A 21 -13.44 -24.39 6.82
C LYS A 21 -13.72 -23.01 6.24
N PRO A 22 -14.47 -22.14 6.94
CA PRO A 22 -14.54 -20.74 6.56
C PRO A 22 -13.17 -20.05 6.74
N GLY A 23 -12.85 -19.11 5.86
CA GLY A 23 -11.79 -18.13 6.08
C GLY A 23 -12.13 -17.21 7.24
N THR A 24 -11.15 -16.60 7.84
CA THR A 24 -11.34 -15.65 8.95
C THR A 24 -11.68 -14.26 8.42
N ALA A 25 -12.50 -13.52 9.16
CA ALA A 25 -12.60 -12.07 9.04
C ALA A 25 -11.44 -11.46 9.82
N GLY A 26 -10.61 -10.71 9.16
CA GLY A 26 -9.35 -10.21 9.69
C GLY A 26 -8.20 -11.23 9.61
N VAL A 27 -6.98 -10.71 9.63
CA VAL A 27 -5.73 -11.48 9.61
C VAL A 27 -5.05 -11.52 10.98
N GLY A 28 -5.66 -10.91 12.00
CA GLY A 28 -5.18 -10.88 13.38
C GLY A 28 -4.28 -9.68 13.69
N ASP A 29 -4.28 -8.64 12.87
CA ASP A 29 -3.61 -7.38 13.19
C ASP A 29 -4.24 -6.75 14.43
N ARG A 30 -3.42 -6.34 15.41
CA ARG A 30 -3.87 -5.78 16.68
C ARG A 30 -4.50 -4.40 16.52
N LEU A 31 -3.96 -3.59 15.63
CA LEU A 31 -4.40 -2.21 15.43
C LEU A 31 -5.64 -2.15 14.53
N PHE A 32 -5.69 -3.00 13.52
CA PHE A 32 -6.79 -3.08 12.56
C PHE A 32 -7.39 -4.50 12.49
N PRO A 33 -8.05 -4.96 13.56
CA PRO A 33 -8.51 -6.37 13.65
C PRO A 33 -9.58 -6.75 12.63
N GLY A 34 -10.22 -5.75 12.02
CA GLY A 34 -11.25 -5.94 11.00
C GLY A 34 -10.74 -5.83 9.56
N LEU A 35 -9.45 -5.54 9.34
CA LEU A 35 -8.89 -5.45 8.00
C LEU A 35 -8.24 -6.75 7.55
N GLY A 36 -8.40 -7.01 6.25
CA GLY A 36 -7.90 -8.21 5.60
C GLY A 36 -8.68 -9.46 5.94
N ASN A 37 -8.40 -10.53 5.25
CA ASN A 37 -9.16 -11.77 5.32
C ASN A 37 -8.26 -13.00 5.21
N GLY A 38 -8.48 -14.00 6.07
CA GLY A 38 -7.67 -15.21 6.07
C GLY A 38 -8.26 -16.35 5.24
N GLY A 39 -7.39 -17.30 4.94
CA GLY A 39 -7.72 -18.55 4.23
C GLY A 39 -7.42 -18.53 2.74
N TYR A 40 -6.96 -17.43 2.20
CA TYR A 40 -6.49 -17.26 0.83
C TYR A 40 -5.45 -16.14 0.76
N ASP A 41 -4.77 -16.03 -0.37
CA ASP A 41 -3.79 -15.03 -0.72
C ASP A 41 -4.10 -14.55 -2.15
N VAL A 42 -4.23 -13.24 -2.36
CA VAL A 42 -4.58 -12.70 -3.67
C VAL A 42 -3.33 -12.58 -4.54
N VAL A 43 -3.44 -13.08 -5.74
CA VAL A 43 -2.34 -13.05 -6.73
C VAL A 43 -2.50 -11.91 -7.71
N HIS A 44 -3.77 -11.58 -8.07
CA HIS A 44 -4.04 -10.58 -9.08
C HIS A 44 -5.45 -9.99 -8.96
N TYR A 45 -5.54 -8.68 -9.15
CA TYR A 45 -6.76 -7.92 -9.35
C TYR A 45 -6.87 -7.42 -10.78
N GLY A 46 -7.95 -7.81 -11.48
CA GLY A 46 -8.37 -7.19 -12.74
C GLY A 46 -9.58 -6.30 -12.47
N LEU A 47 -9.38 -5.00 -12.45
CA LEU A 47 -10.40 -4.01 -12.16
C LEU A 47 -10.88 -3.35 -13.47
N THR A 48 -12.18 -3.37 -13.71
CA THR A 48 -12.81 -2.62 -14.82
C THR A 48 -13.86 -1.71 -14.22
N LEU A 49 -13.67 -0.42 -14.42
CA LEU A 49 -14.44 0.65 -13.80
C LEU A 49 -15.07 1.52 -14.89
N ASP A 50 -16.37 1.79 -14.78
CA ASP A 50 -17.07 2.83 -15.50
C ASP A 50 -17.43 3.92 -14.47
N TYR A 51 -16.87 5.12 -14.59
CA TYR A 51 -17.10 6.23 -13.66
C TYR A 51 -17.68 7.43 -14.38
N VAL A 52 -18.62 8.09 -13.74
CA VAL A 52 -19.29 9.30 -14.27
C VAL A 52 -19.10 10.44 -13.27
N PRO A 53 -18.14 11.36 -13.51
CA PRO A 53 -17.81 12.45 -12.59
C PRO A 53 -19.02 13.28 -12.17
N GLU A 54 -19.85 13.70 -13.10
CA GLU A 54 -21.01 14.60 -12.84
C GLU A 54 -22.02 14.03 -11.83
N THR A 55 -22.01 12.72 -11.60
CA THR A 55 -22.96 12.05 -10.69
C THR A 55 -22.27 11.29 -9.58
N ASN A 56 -20.95 11.32 -9.54
CA ASN A 56 -20.11 10.50 -8.67
C ASN A 56 -20.59 9.03 -8.64
N HIS A 57 -20.87 8.49 -9.83
CA HIS A 57 -21.40 7.13 -9.94
C HIS A 57 -20.35 6.19 -10.52
N LEU A 58 -19.99 5.18 -9.73
CA LEU A 58 -19.05 4.13 -10.08
C LEU A 58 -19.79 2.82 -10.34
N LYS A 59 -19.44 2.17 -11.45
CA LYS A 59 -19.81 0.80 -11.73
C LYS A 59 -18.54 0.00 -11.96
N GLY A 60 -18.37 -1.07 -11.20
CA GLY A 60 -17.14 -1.86 -11.21
C GLY A 60 -17.38 -3.34 -11.46
N THR A 61 -16.36 -3.95 -12.05
CA THR A 61 -16.18 -5.41 -12.11
C THR A 61 -14.78 -5.72 -11.62
N ALA A 62 -14.66 -6.43 -10.51
CA ALA A 62 -13.41 -6.95 -10.00
C ALA A 62 -13.28 -8.44 -10.31
N ILE A 63 -12.19 -8.82 -10.99
CA ILE A 63 -11.78 -10.21 -11.21
C ILE A 63 -10.61 -10.46 -10.26
N ILE A 64 -10.88 -11.18 -9.18
CA ILE A 64 -9.92 -11.48 -8.12
C ILE A 64 -9.40 -12.89 -8.34
N THR A 65 -8.12 -13.03 -8.65
CA THR A 65 -7.43 -14.33 -8.73
C THR A 65 -6.68 -14.54 -7.42
N ALA A 66 -7.03 -15.60 -6.69
CA ALA A 66 -6.43 -15.91 -5.39
C ALA A 66 -6.04 -17.38 -5.28
N GLN A 67 -5.10 -17.68 -4.37
CA GLN A 67 -4.74 -19.04 -4.00
C GLN A 67 -5.27 -19.35 -2.61
N ALA A 68 -6.02 -20.44 -2.48
CA ALA A 68 -6.50 -20.88 -1.17
C ALA A 68 -5.34 -21.42 -0.31
N THR A 69 -5.27 -21.00 0.95
CA THR A 69 -4.28 -21.47 1.93
C THR A 69 -4.83 -22.57 2.84
N GLN A 70 -6.11 -22.90 2.67
CA GLN A 70 -6.82 -24.01 3.31
C GLN A 70 -7.98 -24.49 2.42
N ASP A 71 -8.64 -25.60 2.76
CA ASP A 71 -9.92 -25.97 2.14
C ASP A 71 -10.99 -24.96 2.58
N LEU A 72 -11.47 -24.09 1.66
CA LEU A 72 -12.40 -23.02 1.94
C LEU A 72 -13.84 -23.40 1.63
N SER A 73 -14.70 -23.41 2.65
CA SER A 73 -16.16 -23.48 2.50
C SER A 73 -16.79 -22.09 2.31
N ARG A 74 -16.14 -21.04 2.78
CA ARG A 74 -16.51 -19.62 2.66
C ARG A 74 -15.25 -18.78 2.82
N PHE A 75 -15.21 -17.61 2.19
CA PHE A 75 -14.19 -16.57 2.39
C PHE A 75 -14.86 -15.20 2.39
N ASN A 76 -14.13 -14.20 2.84
CA ASN A 76 -14.63 -12.84 2.91
C ASN A 76 -13.87 -11.93 1.93
N LEU A 77 -14.48 -10.79 1.58
CA LEU A 77 -13.90 -9.68 0.85
C LEU A 77 -14.39 -8.39 1.50
N ASP A 78 -13.51 -7.40 1.63
CA ASP A 78 -13.85 -6.08 2.15
C ASP A 78 -14.42 -5.22 1.01
N LEU A 79 -15.60 -4.63 1.21
CA LEU A 79 -16.22 -3.67 0.28
C LEU A 79 -17.16 -2.74 1.05
N SER A 80 -16.86 -1.46 1.06
CA SER A 80 -17.62 -0.44 1.78
C SER A 80 -18.55 0.35 0.85
N GLY A 81 -19.78 0.59 1.31
CA GLY A 81 -20.73 1.50 0.67
C GLY A 81 -21.38 1.01 -0.61
N LEU A 82 -20.64 0.44 -1.53
CA LEU A 82 -21.11 0.05 -2.87
C LEU A 82 -22.06 -1.14 -2.83
N ARG A 83 -23.01 -1.15 -3.75
CA ARG A 83 -24.03 -2.20 -3.85
C ARG A 83 -23.54 -3.37 -4.69
N LEU A 84 -23.51 -4.56 -4.11
CA LEU A 84 -23.23 -5.80 -4.81
C LEU A 84 -24.34 -6.12 -5.85
N ARG A 85 -23.94 -6.44 -7.07
CA ARG A 85 -24.83 -6.86 -8.16
C ARG A 85 -24.80 -8.36 -8.39
N SER A 86 -23.61 -8.93 -8.51
CA SER A 86 -23.43 -10.37 -8.66
C SER A 86 -22.07 -10.82 -8.19
N THR A 87 -21.99 -12.10 -7.79
CA THR A 87 -20.71 -12.74 -7.46
C THR A 87 -20.69 -14.16 -8.03
N THR A 88 -19.61 -14.51 -8.69
CA THR A 88 -19.32 -15.88 -9.12
C THR A 88 -17.95 -16.31 -8.62
N VAL A 89 -17.82 -17.60 -8.29
CA VAL A 89 -16.54 -18.23 -7.97
C VAL A 89 -16.33 -19.38 -8.94
N GLN A 90 -15.21 -19.40 -9.64
CA GLN A 90 -14.90 -20.37 -10.71
C GLN A 90 -16.05 -20.48 -11.75
N GLY A 91 -16.65 -19.33 -12.10
CA GLY A 91 -17.76 -19.22 -13.06
C GLY A 91 -19.13 -19.68 -12.54
N ALA A 92 -19.22 -20.25 -11.34
CA ALA A 92 -20.47 -20.63 -10.72
C ALA A 92 -20.97 -19.51 -9.79
N LYS A 93 -22.30 -19.28 -9.77
CA LYS A 93 -22.92 -18.30 -8.87
C LYS A 93 -22.62 -18.65 -7.41
N ALA A 94 -22.09 -17.69 -6.66
CA ALA A 94 -21.87 -17.79 -5.22
C ALA A 94 -23.06 -17.21 -4.44
N GLN A 95 -23.25 -17.67 -3.20
CA GLN A 95 -24.11 -16.98 -2.23
C GLN A 95 -23.27 -15.94 -1.51
N VAL A 96 -23.81 -14.74 -1.32
CA VAL A 96 -23.13 -13.67 -0.60
C VAL A 96 -24.05 -13.11 0.46
N ALA A 97 -23.56 -13.00 1.68
CA ALA A 97 -24.14 -12.20 2.75
C ALA A 97 -23.22 -11.00 3.04
N ARG A 98 -23.77 -9.90 3.52
CA ARG A 98 -23.00 -8.71 3.92
C ARG A 98 -23.11 -8.56 5.45
N ALA A 99 -21.99 -8.29 6.09
CA ALA A 99 -21.90 -7.96 7.51
C ALA A 99 -21.01 -6.71 7.67
N GLY A 100 -21.64 -5.54 7.71
CA GLY A 100 -20.92 -4.27 7.63
C GLY A 100 -20.24 -4.13 6.26
N ASP A 101 -18.95 -3.91 6.25
CA ASP A 101 -18.12 -3.80 5.05
C ASP A 101 -17.61 -5.16 4.53
N GLU A 102 -17.92 -6.25 5.25
CA GLU A 102 -17.57 -7.61 4.86
C GLU A 102 -18.59 -8.24 3.90
N LEU A 103 -18.09 -8.79 2.80
CA LEU A 103 -18.82 -9.68 1.90
C LEU A 103 -18.47 -11.15 2.21
N LEU A 104 -19.40 -11.90 2.78
CA LEU A 104 -19.22 -13.31 3.12
C LEU A 104 -19.57 -14.15 1.90
N VAL A 105 -18.58 -14.60 1.14
CA VAL A 105 -18.75 -15.32 -0.13
C VAL A 105 -18.73 -16.83 0.12
N THR A 106 -19.84 -17.50 -0.19
CA THR A 106 -19.97 -18.97 -0.12
C THR A 106 -19.97 -19.53 -1.55
N PRO A 107 -18.88 -20.15 -2.00
CA PRO A 107 -18.79 -20.74 -3.33
C PRO A 107 -19.70 -21.94 -3.45
N ALA A 108 -20.12 -22.28 -4.68
CA ALA A 108 -20.98 -23.45 -4.95
C ALA A 108 -20.29 -24.80 -4.61
N LYS A 109 -18.97 -24.81 -4.58
CA LYS A 109 -18.12 -25.92 -4.17
C LYS A 109 -16.98 -25.43 -3.31
N THR A 110 -16.55 -26.25 -2.34
CA THR A 110 -15.34 -25.99 -1.55
C THR A 110 -14.14 -25.76 -2.47
N VAL A 111 -13.44 -24.64 -2.28
CA VAL A 111 -12.16 -24.37 -2.92
C VAL A 111 -11.09 -25.13 -2.14
N ARG A 112 -10.27 -25.91 -2.83
CA ARG A 112 -9.27 -26.75 -2.18
C ARG A 112 -8.01 -25.95 -1.80
N ASN A 113 -7.37 -26.40 -0.72
CA ASN A 113 -6.06 -25.86 -0.33
C ASN A 113 -5.08 -25.89 -1.52
N ARG A 114 -4.37 -24.78 -1.75
CA ARG A 114 -3.46 -24.50 -2.88
C ARG A 114 -4.14 -24.39 -4.25
N GLU A 115 -5.44 -24.49 -4.33
CA GLU A 115 -6.18 -24.22 -5.57
C GLU A 115 -6.13 -22.73 -5.88
N VAL A 116 -5.76 -22.37 -7.12
CA VAL A 116 -5.94 -21.03 -7.64
C VAL A 116 -7.37 -20.89 -8.15
N PHE A 117 -8.09 -19.90 -7.64
CA PHE A 117 -9.50 -19.69 -7.98
C PHE A 117 -9.76 -18.24 -8.37
N LYS A 118 -10.80 -18.05 -9.18
CA LYS A 118 -11.26 -16.73 -9.61
C LYS A 118 -12.60 -16.39 -9.00
N THR A 119 -12.68 -15.21 -8.41
CA THR A 119 -13.93 -14.59 -7.98
C THR A 119 -14.19 -13.39 -8.87
N VAL A 120 -15.39 -13.32 -9.44
CA VAL A 120 -15.84 -12.15 -10.20
C VAL A 120 -16.96 -11.48 -9.42
N VAL A 121 -16.72 -10.22 -9.07
CA VAL A 121 -17.68 -9.38 -8.33
C VAL A 121 -18.09 -8.21 -9.21
N THR A 122 -19.40 -8.04 -9.45
CA THR A 122 -19.92 -6.83 -10.08
C THR A 122 -20.66 -5.99 -9.05
N TYR A 123 -20.44 -4.71 -9.06
CA TYR A 123 -20.96 -3.76 -8.08
C TYR A 123 -21.19 -2.39 -8.70
N ASP A 124 -21.97 -1.54 -8.03
CA ASP A 124 -22.18 -0.16 -8.42
C ASP A 124 -22.65 0.71 -7.25
N GLY A 125 -22.61 1.99 -7.45
CA GLY A 125 -23.14 2.99 -6.51
C GLY A 125 -22.31 4.26 -6.52
N THR A 126 -22.54 5.11 -5.54
CA THR A 126 -21.71 6.26 -5.25
C THR A 126 -20.63 5.83 -4.27
N PRO A 127 -19.36 5.80 -4.67
CA PRO A 127 -18.26 5.55 -3.74
C PRO A 127 -18.18 6.69 -2.73
N ARG A 128 -17.49 6.50 -1.65
CA ARG A 128 -17.51 7.47 -0.55
C ARG A 128 -16.12 7.74 0.01
N THR A 129 -15.96 8.93 0.52
CA THR A 129 -14.88 9.28 1.42
C THR A 129 -15.14 8.68 2.79
N LEU A 130 -14.13 8.15 3.41
CA LEU A 130 -14.11 7.74 4.82
C LEU A 130 -13.31 8.75 5.62
N LYS A 131 -13.55 8.74 6.91
CA LYS A 131 -12.68 9.38 7.88
C LYS A 131 -12.05 8.28 8.71
N ASP A 132 -10.73 8.22 8.69
CA ASP A 132 -9.98 7.23 9.45
C ASP A 132 -9.97 7.53 10.97
N ASP A 133 -9.33 6.66 11.74
CA ASP A 133 -9.27 6.79 13.19
C ASP A 133 -8.36 7.95 13.65
N ASP A 134 -7.45 8.45 12.79
CA ASP A 134 -6.60 9.63 13.00
C ASP A 134 -7.34 10.92 12.67
N GLY A 135 -8.41 10.83 11.91
CA GLY A 135 -9.25 11.93 11.47
C GLY A 135 -8.96 12.38 10.04
N GLY A 136 -8.00 11.76 9.36
CA GLY A 136 -7.68 11.96 7.95
C GLY A 136 -8.81 11.48 7.03
N LEU A 137 -8.81 11.98 5.81
CA LEU A 137 -9.76 11.57 4.77
C LEU A 137 -9.12 10.50 3.90
N GLU A 138 -9.84 9.42 3.63
CA GLU A 138 -9.42 8.32 2.77
C GLU A 138 -10.57 7.80 1.89
N GLY A 139 -10.26 6.94 0.96
CA GLY A 139 -11.25 6.34 0.08
C GLY A 139 -11.40 7.10 -1.23
N TRP A 140 -12.61 7.19 -1.74
CA TRP A 140 -12.91 7.90 -2.96
C TRP A 140 -13.33 9.32 -2.64
N MET A 141 -12.53 10.29 -3.07
CA MET A 141 -12.75 11.72 -2.83
C MET A 141 -13.06 12.42 -4.17
N GLU A 142 -14.03 13.30 -4.15
CA GLU A 142 -14.33 14.18 -5.29
C GLU A 142 -13.34 15.35 -5.27
N THR A 143 -12.77 15.70 -6.43
CA THR A 143 -12.01 16.91 -6.69
C THR A 143 -12.91 17.91 -7.43
N ASP A 144 -12.44 19.11 -7.69
CA ASP A 144 -13.23 20.15 -8.38
C ASP A 144 -13.59 19.74 -9.83
N ASP A 145 -12.77 18.91 -10.47
CA ASP A 145 -12.92 18.48 -11.85
C ASP A 145 -13.12 16.95 -12.02
N GLY A 146 -12.99 16.16 -10.95
CA GLY A 146 -13.08 14.71 -11.04
C GLY A 146 -13.09 13.98 -9.72
N SER A 147 -12.15 13.05 -9.51
CA SER A 147 -12.02 12.28 -8.27
C SER A 147 -10.69 11.60 -8.14
N THR A 148 -10.28 11.36 -6.90
CA THR A 148 -9.09 10.57 -6.55
C THR A 148 -9.42 9.49 -5.53
N ALA A 149 -8.66 8.40 -5.52
CA ALA A 149 -8.81 7.30 -4.57
C ALA A 149 -7.52 7.08 -3.76
N LEU A 150 -7.57 7.33 -2.45
CA LEU A 150 -6.48 7.10 -1.51
C LEU A 150 -6.84 5.98 -0.53
N GLY A 151 -5.92 5.04 -0.32
CA GLY A 151 -6.26 3.74 0.25
C GLY A 151 -5.82 3.49 1.69
N GLN A 152 -4.97 4.32 2.28
CA GLN A 152 -4.40 4.07 3.61
C GLN A 152 -5.26 4.64 4.72
N PRO A 153 -5.58 3.84 5.77
CA PRO A 153 -5.28 2.40 5.87
C PRO A 153 -6.35 1.50 5.25
N SER A 154 -7.59 1.97 5.02
CA SER A 154 -8.75 1.15 4.64
C SER A 154 -9.53 1.67 3.45
N GLY A 155 -9.19 2.83 2.91
CA GLY A 155 -9.91 3.54 1.85
C GLY A 155 -10.15 2.74 0.57
N SER A 156 -9.26 1.80 0.24
CA SER A 156 -9.40 0.97 -0.96
C SER A 156 -10.69 0.15 -1.01
N MET A 157 -11.28 -0.21 0.14
CA MET A 157 -12.57 -0.92 0.18
C MET A 157 -13.76 -0.09 -0.32
N THR A 158 -13.59 1.23 -0.50
CA THR A 158 -14.68 2.12 -0.95
C THR A 158 -14.91 2.05 -2.46
N TRP A 159 -13.95 1.50 -3.24
CA TRP A 159 -14.05 1.51 -4.70
C TRP A 159 -13.84 0.14 -5.36
N PHE A 160 -13.23 -0.85 -4.68
CA PHE A 160 -13.23 -2.24 -5.15
C PHE A 160 -13.25 -3.25 -4.01
N PRO A 161 -13.84 -4.45 -4.22
CA PRO A 161 -13.80 -5.54 -3.25
C PRO A 161 -12.42 -6.19 -3.23
N GLY A 162 -11.86 -6.41 -2.03
CA GLY A 162 -10.52 -6.96 -1.92
C GLY A 162 -10.19 -7.61 -0.58
N ASN A 163 -8.93 -7.97 -0.44
CA ASN A 163 -8.29 -8.35 0.81
C ASN A 163 -7.41 -7.16 1.25
N HIS A 164 -8.02 -6.23 1.98
CA HIS A 164 -7.41 -4.93 2.24
C HIS A 164 -6.55 -4.94 3.50
N HIS A 165 -5.36 -5.54 3.38
CA HIS A 165 -4.35 -5.53 4.44
C HIS A 165 -2.94 -5.53 3.82
N PRO A 166 -1.94 -4.82 4.39
CA PRO A 166 -0.59 -4.75 3.82
C PRO A 166 0.11 -6.12 3.66
N SER A 167 -0.30 -7.14 4.42
CA SER A 167 0.27 -8.49 4.29
C SER A 167 -0.16 -9.24 3.03
N ASP A 168 -1.20 -8.79 2.30
CA ASP A 168 -1.65 -9.38 1.05
C ASP A 168 -1.27 -8.46 -0.12
N LYS A 169 -0.35 -8.90 -0.97
CA LYS A 169 0.18 -8.12 -2.10
C LYS A 169 -0.12 -8.84 -3.41
N ALA A 170 -0.65 -8.10 -4.37
CA ALA A 170 -1.06 -8.62 -5.66
C ALA A 170 -0.59 -7.75 -6.82
N THR A 171 -0.65 -8.27 -8.04
CA THR A 171 -0.52 -7.47 -9.27
C THR A 171 -1.87 -6.90 -9.67
N TYR A 172 -1.87 -5.80 -10.46
CA TYR A 172 -3.10 -5.12 -10.84
C TYR A 172 -3.14 -4.81 -12.33
N ASP A 173 -4.30 -5.05 -12.94
CA ASP A 173 -4.76 -4.44 -14.18
C ASP A 173 -5.96 -3.55 -13.87
N THR A 174 -5.81 -2.23 -14.04
CA THR A 174 -6.86 -1.23 -13.78
C THR A 174 -7.29 -0.59 -15.08
N THR A 175 -8.52 -0.86 -15.51
CA THR A 175 -9.13 -0.28 -16.70
C THR A 175 -10.27 0.61 -16.29
N VAL A 176 -10.17 1.89 -16.62
CA VAL A 176 -11.21 2.89 -16.28
C VAL A 176 -11.74 3.52 -17.55
N THR A 177 -13.06 3.60 -17.64
CA THR A 177 -13.78 4.30 -18.68
C THR A 177 -14.54 5.48 -18.08
N VAL A 178 -14.33 6.67 -18.63
CA VAL A 178 -15.03 7.90 -18.25
C VAL A 178 -15.71 8.52 -19.48
N PRO A 179 -16.90 9.15 -19.35
CA PRO A 179 -17.44 9.97 -20.41
C PRO A 179 -16.51 11.19 -20.62
N LYS A 180 -16.59 11.80 -21.78
CA LYS A 180 -16.06 13.15 -21.98
C LYS A 180 -16.98 14.16 -21.29
N ASP A 181 -16.43 15.30 -20.94
CA ASP A 181 -17.20 16.39 -20.36
C ASP A 181 -18.26 17.00 -21.32
N GLU A 182 -18.97 18.04 -20.89
CA GLU A 182 -20.02 18.68 -21.67
C GLU A 182 -19.51 19.37 -22.95
N ASP A 183 -18.24 19.81 -22.95
CA ASP A 183 -17.58 20.45 -24.11
C ASP A 183 -16.96 19.40 -25.06
N GLY A 184 -16.92 18.15 -24.65
CA GLY A 184 -16.38 17.02 -25.42
C GLY A 184 -14.90 16.79 -25.17
N ASP A 185 -14.31 17.37 -24.14
CA ASP A 185 -12.93 17.18 -23.76
C ASP A 185 -12.77 15.89 -22.91
N PRO A 186 -11.67 15.15 -23.09
CA PRO A 186 -11.44 13.92 -22.38
C PRO A 186 -10.85 14.19 -20.98
N TYR A 187 -11.41 13.56 -19.95
CA TYR A 187 -10.73 13.44 -18.67
C TYR A 187 -9.48 12.58 -18.80
N ASP A 188 -8.44 12.95 -18.06
CA ASP A 188 -7.33 12.06 -17.80
C ASP A 188 -7.74 11.02 -16.75
N VAL A 189 -7.11 9.84 -16.84
CA VAL A 189 -7.21 8.78 -15.84
C VAL A 189 -5.80 8.28 -15.55
N ILE A 190 -5.34 8.50 -14.34
CA ILE A 190 -4.01 8.11 -13.89
C ILE A 190 -4.17 6.98 -12.87
N SER A 191 -3.28 5.97 -12.91
CA SER A 191 -3.24 4.88 -11.93
C SER A 191 -1.81 4.35 -11.76
N ASN A 192 -1.63 3.40 -10.85
CA ASN A 192 -0.34 2.76 -10.60
C ASN A 192 0.24 2.05 -11.84
N GLY A 193 1.56 1.95 -11.89
CA GLY A 193 2.28 1.21 -12.92
C GLY A 193 2.37 1.94 -14.26
N LYS A 194 2.23 1.21 -15.36
CA LYS A 194 2.38 1.69 -16.74
C LYS A 194 1.05 1.85 -17.44
N LEU A 195 0.89 2.93 -18.21
CA LEU A 195 -0.21 3.05 -19.16
C LEU A 195 0.02 2.06 -20.32
N ILE A 196 -0.89 1.12 -20.47
CA ILE A 196 -0.82 0.05 -21.50
C ILE A 196 -1.57 0.45 -22.76
N THR A 197 -2.80 0.96 -22.59
CA THR A 197 -3.62 1.44 -23.72
C THR A 197 -4.43 2.66 -23.33
N GLU A 198 -4.67 3.51 -24.31
CA GLU A 198 -5.62 4.61 -24.27
C GLU A 198 -6.52 4.51 -25.51
N GLU A 199 -7.81 4.50 -25.32
CA GLU A 199 -8.81 4.38 -26.38
C GLU A 199 -9.85 5.50 -26.29
N ASP A 200 -9.89 6.39 -27.28
CA ASP A 200 -10.98 7.35 -27.45
C ASP A 200 -12.10 6.71 -28.31
N LYS A 201 -13.28 6.54 -27.69
CA LYS A 201 -14.47 5.97 -28.34
C LYS A 201 -15.49 7.06 -28.72
N GLY A 202 -15.05 8.29 -28.87
CA GLY A 202 -15.83 9.45 -29.27
C GLY A 202 -16.58 10.12 -28.12
N LYS A 203 -17.38 9.38 -27.35
CA LYS A 203 -18.10 9.88 -26.16
C LYS A 203 -17.46 9.49 -24.84
N THR A 204 -16.53 8.58 -24.86
CA THR A 204 -15.84 8.06 -23.68
C THR A 204 -14.37 7.86 -23.99
N VAL A 205 -13.53 7.97 -22.96
CA VAL A 205 -12.14 7.58 -22.99
C VAL A 205 -11.95 6.39 -22.06
N THR A 206 -11.18 5.41 -22.49
CA THR A 206 -10.81 4.23 -21.67
C THR A 206 -9.31 4.18 -21.56
N ARG A 207 -8.78 4.14 -20.32
CA ARG A 207 -7.35 3.92 -20.07
C ARG A 207 -7.13 2.65 -19.28
N HIS A 208 -6.12 1.87 -19.68
CA HIS A 208 -5.70 0.65 -19.03
C HIS A 208 -4.30 0.81 -18.47
N TRP A 209 -4.17 0.67 -17.16
CA TRP A 209 -2.92 0.70 -16.41
C TRP A 209 -2.58 -0.68 -15.88
N ARG A 210 -1.29 -0.98 -15.74
CA ARG A 210 -0.81 -2.26 -15.21
C ARG A 210 0.32 -2.07 -14.23
N THR A 211 0.18 -2.73 -13.07
CA THR A 211 1.22 -2.92 -12.07
C THR A 211 1.67 -4.38 -12.10
N GLU A 212 2.89 -4.63 -12.55
CA GLU A 212 3.43 -5.99 -12.72
C GLU A 212 4.06 -6.53 -11.44
N GLU A 213 4.49 -5.63 -10.55
CA GLU A 213 5.06 -5.95 -9.24
C GLU A 213 3.98 -6.02 -8.17
N PRO A 214 4.11 -6.94 -7.18
CA PRO A 214 3.13 -7.05 -6.09
C PRO A 214 2.99 -5.75 -5.30
N MET A 215 1.77 -5.33 -5.07
CA MET A 215 1.37 -4.11 -4.40
C MET A 215 0.34 -4.40 -3.32
N ALA A 216 0.52 -3.87 -2.12
CA ALA A 216 -0.51 -3.87 -1.09
C ALA A 216 -1.68 -2.98 -1.52
N SER A 217 -2.90 -3.37 -1.17
CA SER A 217 -4.09 -2.70 -1.71
C SER A 217 -4.27 -1.25 -1.25
N TYR A 218 -3.70 -0.85 -0.11
CA TYR A 218 -3.77 0.55 0.34
C TYR A 218 -2.98 1.51 -0.56
N LEU A 219 -2.04 0.98 -1.36
CA LEU A 219 -1.24 1.72 -2.34
C LEU A 219 -1.92 1.82 -3.72
N ALA A 220 -3.06 1.14 -3.89
CA ALA A 220 -3.81 1.16 -5.15
C ALA A 220 -4.52 2.51 -5.31
N HIS A 221 -4.36 3.09 -6.49
CA HIS A 221 -4.74 4.45 -6.77
C HIS A 221 -5.41 4.63 -8.13
N VAL A 222 -6.34 5.58 -8.21
CA VAL A 222 -6.92 6.13 -9.44
C VAL A 222 -7.18 7.62 -9.21
N SER A 223 -6.64 8.49 -10.08
CA SER A 223 -7.06 9.89 -10.22
C SER A 223 -7.74 10.10 -11.57
N ILE A 224 -8.79 10.86 -11.57
CA ILE A 224 -9.60 11.23 -12.74
C ILE A 224 -9.81 12.76 -12.69
N GLY A 225 -9.37 13.48 -13.70
CA GLY A 225 -9.41 14.93 -13.75
C GLY A 225 -8.71 15.45 -15.00
N TYR A 226 -8.31 16.69 -15.01
CA TYR A 226 -7.47 17.27 -16.05
C TYR A 226 -6.05 17.42 -15.54
N PHE A 227 -5.09 16.85 -16.26
CA PHE A 227 -3.70 16.85 -15.85
C PHE A 227 -2.76 17.26 -16.99
N GLU A 228 -1.81 18.13 -16.71
CA GLU A 228 -0.63 18.29 -17.52
C GLU A 228 0.33 17.10 -17.28
N THR A 229 0.66 16.35 -18.34
CA THR A 229 1.45 15.14 -18.18
C THR A 229 2.86 15.29 -18.72
N HIS A 230 3.85 14.94 -17.90
CA HIS A 230 5.27 14.97 -18.22
C HIS A 230 5.84 13.56 -18.25
N LYS A 231 6.64 13.24 -19.27
CA LYS A 231 7.26 11.93 -19.45
C LYS A 231 8.76 12.05 -19.53
N GLY A 232 9.45 11.23 -18.74
CA GLY A 232 10.91 11.22 -18.64
C GLY A 232 11.45 9.82 -18.43
N ARG A 233 12.70 9.75 -18.03
CA ARG A 233 13.38 8.50 -17.64
C ARG A 233 14.42 8.81 -16.57
N THR A 234 14.68 7.84 -15.71
CA THR A 234 15.83 7.83 -14.81
C THR A 234 17.11 7.43 -15.56
N ASP A 235 18.27 7.55 -14.91
CA ASP A 235 19.58 7.10 -15.43
C ASP A 235 19.58 5.59 -15.75
N ASP A 236 18.84 4.78 -14.98
CA ASP A 236 18.68 3.33 -15.20
C ASP A 236 17.54 3.00 -16.20
N ASP A 237 17.10 3.97 -17.01
CA ASP A 237 16.10 3.83 -18.07
C ASP A 237 14.67 3.44 -17.56
N VAL A 238 14.36 3.67 -16.27
CA VAL A 238 13.01 3.51 -15.74
C VAL A 238 12.12 4.63 -16.28
N PRO A 239 11.00 4.32 -16.95
CA PRO A 239 10.09 5.36 -17.44
C PRO A 239 9.44 6.12 -16.27
N VAL A 240 9.45 7.45 -16.37
CA VAL A 240 8.85 8.38 -15.41
C VAL A 240 7.59 9.00 -16.02
N TYR A 241 6.53 9.09 -15.23
CA TYR A 241 5.26 9.70 -15.61
C TYR A 241 4.78 10.60 -14.46
N VAL A 242 4.85 11.91 -14.66
CA VAL A 242 4.35 12.91 -13.72
C VAL A 242 3.07 13.52 -14.28
N ALA A 243 2.04 13.62 -13.45
CA ALA A 243 0.77 14.25 -13.79
C ALA A 243 0.53 15.39 -12.79
N ILE A 244 0.25 16.59 -13.28
CA ILE A 244 0.08 17.79 -12.47
C ILE A 244 -1.24 18.45 -12.86
N ASP A 245 -2.09 18.71 -11.88
CA ASP A 245 -3.30 19.52 -12.08
C ASP A 245 -2.92 20.92 -12.57
N PRO A 246 -3.61 21.50 -13.55
CA PRO A 246 -3.32 22.85 -14.05
C PRO A 246 -3.30 23.94 -12.97
N ASP A 247 -4.07 23.80 -11.90
CA ASP A 247 -4.11 24.77 -10.79
C ASP A 247 -2.85 24.70 -9.91
N GLU A 248 -2.11 23.56 -9.94
CA GLU A 248 -0.85 23.34 -9.22
C GLU A 248 0.40 23.48 -10.14
N ALA A 249 0.21 23.75 -11.43
CA ALA A 249 1.31 23.67 -12.43
C ALA A 249 2.43 24.68 -12.22
N GLU A 250 2.13 25.92 -11.74
CA GLU A 250 3.13 26.95 -11.50
C GLU A 250 4.01 26.58 -10.30
N ASP A 251 3.41 26.10 -9.21
CA ASP A 251 4.10 25.77 -7.95
C ASP A 251 4.78 24.39 -8.00
N SER A 252 4.41 23.53 -8.96
CA SER A 252 4.97 22.18 -9.18
C SER A 252 5.90 22.09 -10.40
N ALA A 253 6.37 23.22 -10.93
CA ALA A 253 7.10 23.25 -12.19
C ALA A 253 8.42 22.45 -12.19
N ASP A 254 9.02 22.21 -11.04
CA ASP A 254 10.27 21.45 -10.86
C ASP A 254 10.05 19.95 -10.60
N VAL A 255 8.86 19.53 -10.20
CA VAL A 255 8.54 18.11 -9.88
C VAL A 255 8.91 17.16 -11.02
N PRO A 256 8.67 17.45 -12.31
CA PRO A 256 9.05 16.57 -13.41
C PRO A 256 10.56 16.30 -13.53
N ASP A 257 11.40 17.24 -13.11
CA ASP A 257 12.86 17.11 -13.11
C ASP A 257 13.37 16.50 -11.80
N LEU A 258 12.75 16.82 -10.66
CA LEU A 258 13.12 16.30 -9.33
C LEU A 258 12.82 14.80 -9.18
N VAL A 259 11.71 14.31 -9.71
CA VAL A 259 11.35 12.88 -9.58
C VAL A 259 12.44 11.93 -10.08
N PRO A 260 12.95 12.04 -11.32
CA PRO A 260 14.05 11.19 -11.76
C PRO A 260 15.34 11.43 -10.98
N GLU A 261 15.67 12.66 -10.59
CA GLU A 261 16.87 13.00 -9.80
C GLU A 261 16.86 12.28 -8.44
N ILE A 262 15.73 12.37 -7.71
CA ILE A 262 15.57 11.71 -6.40
C ILE A 262 15.62 10.19 -6.54
N VAL A 263 14.96 9.63 -7.55
CA VAL A 263 14.98 8.17 -7.81
C VAL A 263 16.39 7.68 -8.10
N ASP A 264 17.17 8.43 -8.89
CA ASP A 264 18.56 8.08 -9.22
C ASP A 264 19.49 8.22 -8.03
N TRP A 265 19.29 9.23 -7.18
CA TRP A 265 20.00 9.39 -5.92
C TRP A 265 19.68 8.25 -4.94
N ALA A 266 18.41 7.98 -4.71
CA ALA A 266 17.94 6.93 -3.79
C ALA A 266 18.42 5.53 -4.25
N SER A 267 18.46 5.29 -5.57
CA SER A 267 18.96 4.04 -6.14
C SER A 267 20.42 3.76 -5.79
N LYS A 268 21.26 4.80 -5.67
CA LYS A 268 22.68 4.67 -5.26
C LYS A 268 22.79 4.26 -3.79
N LEU A 269 21.89 4.76 -2.94
CA LEU A 269 21.91 4.52 -1.49
C LEU A 269 21.21 3.22 -1.10
N PHE A 270 20.01 2.97 -1.64
CA PHE A 270 19.10 1.92 -1.19
C PHE A 270 19.10 0.69 -2.10
N GLY A 271 19.76 0.78 -3.25
CA GLY A 271 19.77 -0.25 -4.29
C GLY A 271 18.80 0.06 -5.43
N PRO A 272 18.86 -0.71 -6.55
CA PRO A 272 18.08 -0.43 -7.75
C PRO A 272 16.60 -0.15 -7.46
N TYR A 273 16.02 0.80 -8.19
CA TYR A 273 14.60 1.12 -8.10
C TYR A 273 13.75 -0.16 -8.25
N PRO A 274 12.80 -0.42 -7.34
CA PRO A 274 12.18 -1.74 -7.28
C PRO A 274 11.11 -2.01 -8.33
N PHE A 275 10.60 -0.98 -9.01
CA PHE A 275 9.46 -1.08 -9.91
C PHE A 275 9.81 -0.79 -11.37
N SER A 276 8.87 -1.10 -12.26
CA SER A 276 9.04 -0.96 -13.70
C SER A 276 8.64 0.41 -14.24
N SER A 277 8.16 1.32 -13.39
CA SER A 277 7.85 2.72 -13.68
C SER A 277 7.95 3.56 -12.42
N ALA A 278 8.22 4.85 -12.57
CA ALA A 278 8.23 5.86 -11.50
C ALA A 278 7.37 7.06 -11.91
N GLY A 279 7.10 7.98 -11.00
CA GLY A 279 6.35 9.20 -11.28
C GLY A 279 5.86 9.89 -10.03
N ALA A 280 4.94 10.83 -10.22
CA ALA A 280 4.20 11.54 -9.17
C ALA A 280 2.85 11.99 -9.72
N ILE A 281 1.90 12.24 -8.85
CA ILE A 281 0.62 12.88 -9.15
C ILE A 281 0.48 14.06 -8.20
N VAL A 282 0.39 15.25 -8.75
CA VAL A 282 0.03 16.47 -8.01
C VAL A 282 -1.36 16.85 -8.47
N ASP A 283 -2.32 16.76 -7.58
CA ASP A 283 -3.72 17.04 -7.79
C ASP A 283 -4.11 18.30 -7.01
N HIS A 284 -5.18 18.96 -7.37
CA HIS A 284 -5.72 20.05 -6.57
C HIS A 284 -6.84 19.54 -5.66
N LEU A 285 -6.50 19.21 -4.43
CA LEU A 285 -7.43 18.73 -3.40
C LEU A 285 -7.25 19.49 -2.09
N PRO A 286 -7.69 20.76 -2.04
CA PRO A 286 -7.52 21.60 -0.86
C PRO A 286 -8.22 21.00 0.35
N GLY A 287 -7.48 20.90 1.45
CA GLY A 287 -7.96 20.33 2.71
C GLY A 287 -7.60 18.86 2.92
N LEU A 288 -6.89 18.24 1.99
CA LEU A 288 -6.10 17.06 2.27
C LEU A 288 -4.79 17.51 2.94
N ASP A 289 -4.52 17.01 4.13
CA ASP A 289 -3.41 17.43 4.98
C ASP A 289 -2.24 16.42 4.98
N TYR A 290 -2.20 15.51 4.01
CA TYR A 290 -1.16 14.50 3.84
C TYR A 290 -0.91 14.17 2.37
N ALA A 291 0.26 13.62 2.06
CA ALA A 291 0.56 12.92 0.82
C ALA A 291 0.43 11.40 1.02
N LEU A 292 0.40 10.64 -0.06
CA LEU A 292 0.35 9.18 0.02
C LEU A 292 1.31 8.53 -0.98
N GLU A 293 2.10 7.60 -0.49
CA GLU A 293 3.13 6.85 -1.20
C GLU A 293 2.59 5.88 -2.28
N THR A 294 1.47 6.18 -2.92
CA THR A 294 0.85 5.27 -3.91
C THR A 294 1.88 4.68 -4.86
N GLN A 295 1.86 3.34 -5.03
CA GLN A 295 2.97 2.64 -5.68
C GLN A 295 3.23 3.15 -7.09
N THR A 296 4.47 3.47 -7.40
CA THR A 296 5.04 4.02 -8.64
C THR A 296 4.74 5.48 -8.93
N LYS A 297 3.74 6.07 -8.33
CA LYS A 297 3.37 7.49 -8.46
C LYS A 297 2.76 7.96 -7.14
N PRO A 298 3.57 8.43 -6.18
CA PRO A 298 3.05 9.10 -5.00
C PRO A 298 2.06 10.19 -5.35
N TYR A 299 1.06 10.38 -4.49
CA TYR A 299 -0.03 11.34 -4.65
C TYR A 299 0.14 12.49 -3.67
N PHE A 300 -0.04 13.71 -4.17
CA PHE A 300 0.00 14.97 -3.44
C PHE A 300 -1.28 15.75 -3.76
N GLY A 301 -1.94 16.30 -2.74
CA GLY A 301 -3.16 17.11 -2.89
C GLY A 301 -2.89 18.58 -3.20
N GLU A 302 -1.64 19.00 -3.22
CA GLU A 302 -1.12 20.31 -3.60
C GLU A 302 0.36 20.16 -3.97
N ALA A 303 1.00 21.23 -4.47
CA ALA A 303 2.42 21.24 -4.83
C ALA A 303 3.30 20.81 -3.63
N PRO A 304 4.08 19.73 -3.72
CA PRO A 304 4.88 19.24 -2.61
C PRO A 304 6.15 20.07 -2.40
N GLU A 305 6.54 20.27 -1.15
CA GLU A 305 7.90 20.67 -0.83
C GLU A 305 8.87 19.53 -1.18
N GLU A 306 10.14 19.88 -1.50
CA GLU A 306 11.16 18.91 -1.95
C GLU A 306 11.39 17.77 -0.94
N ALA A 307 11.37 18.07 0.37
CA ALA A 307 11.52 17.06 1.42
C ALA A 307 10.37 16.03 1.40
N LEU A 308 9.12 16.49 1.26
CA LEU A 308 7.95 15.63 1.15
C LEU A 308 8.00 14.77 -0.11
N LEU A 309 8.44 15.32 -1.24
CA LEU A 309 8.64 14.54 -2.47
C LEU A 309 9.69 13.43 -2.28
N VAL A 310 10.79 13.70 -1.55
CA VAL A 310 11.80 12.69 -1.19
C VAL A 310 11.21 11.61 -0.31
N HIS A 311 10.42 11.99 0.71
CA HIS A 311 9.73 11.07 1.61
C HIS A 311 8.89 10.06 0.82
N GLU A 312 7.98 10.55 0.01
CA GLU A 312 7.04 9.72 -0.75
C GLU A 312 7.74 8.84 -1.80
N LEU A 313 8.81 9.35 -2.41
CA LEU A 313 9.61 8.55 -3.34
C LEU A 313 10.48 7.49 -2.62
N ALA A 314 10.96 7.76 -1.39
CA ALA A 314 11.71 6.77 -0.61
C ALA A 314 10.84 5.58 -0.18
N HIS A 315 9.56 5.81 0.03
CA HIS A 315 8.59 4.74 0.28
C HIS A 315 8.56 3.68 -0.81
N GLN A 316 8.96 3.99 -2.03
CA GLN A 316 8.98 2.99 -3.10
C GLN A 316 9.91 1.81 -2.74
N TRP A 317 10.99 2.05 -1.97
CA TRP A 317 11.83 0.99 -1.40
C TRP A 317 11.30 0.51 -0.04
N PHE A 318 10.95 1.45 0.87
CA PHE A 318 10.57 1.22 2.26
C PHE A 318 9.07 1.48 2.44
N GLY A 319 8.26 0.45 2.56
CA GLY A 319 6.80 0.53 2.58
C GLY A 319 6.18 -0.18 1.37
N ASN A 320 6.54 0.20 0.16
CA ASN A 320 5.92 -0.32 -1.06
C ASN A 320 6.55 -1.63 -1.54
N SER A 321 7.85 -1.63 -1.82
CA SER A 321 8.54 -2.88 -2.18
C SER A 321 8.73 -3.78 -0.98
N VAL A 322 9.28 -3.25 0.11
CA VAL A 322 9.46 -3.93 1.40
C VAL A 322 8.40 -3.44 2.37
N THR A 323 7.29 -4.15 2.44
CA THR A 323 6.07 -3.71 3.13
C THR A 323 6.01 -4.26 4.56
N PRO A 324 5.71 -3.45 5.58
CA PRO A 324 5.40 -3.94 6.92
C PRO A 324 4.30 -5.01 6.89
N ARG A 325 4.48 -6.08 7.66
CA ARG A 325 3.51 -7.19 7.73
C ARG A 325 2.29 -6.85 8.54
N GLU A 326 2.46 -6.05 9.58
CA GLU A 326 1.42 -5.58 10.48
C GLU A 326 1.58 -4.06 10.65
N TRP A 327 0.50 -3.36 10.84
CA TRP A 327 0.49 -1.90 10.98
C TRP A 327 1.35 -1.38 12.15
N LYS A 328 1.57 -2.18 13.20
CA LYS A 328 2.47 -1.80 14.30
C LYS A 328 3.94 -1.66 13.86
N ASP A 329 4.32 -2.29 12.74
CA ASP A 329 5.67 -2.21 12.19
C ASP A 329 5.83 -1.05 11.18
N LEU A 330 4.86 -0.12 11.10
CA LEU A 330 4.83 0.99 10.14
C LEU A 330 6.05 1.91 10.23
N TRP A 331 6.69 2.02 11.39
CA TRP A 331 7.95 2.76 11.55
C TRP A 331 9.08 2.30 10.61
N LEU A 332 9.02 1.04 10.11
CA LEU A 332 9.93 0.51 9.08
C LEU A 332 9.69 1.12 7.69
N SER A 333 8.54 1.72 7.49
CA SER A 333 8.22 2.54 6.33
C SER A 333 8.53 4.00 6.64
N GLU A 334 7.79 4.60 7.54
CA GLU A 334 7.82 6.02 7.85
C GLU A 334 9.17 6.51 8.40
N GLY A 335 9.73 5.78 9.37
CA GLY A 335 11.01 6.16 9.94
C GLY A 335 12.19 6.06 8.97
N LEU A 336 12.12 5.16 7.96
CA LEU A 336 13.12 5.07 6.90
C LEU A 336 12.89 6.13 5.81
N ALA A 337 11.64 6.48 5.51
CA ALA A 337 11.31 7.57 4.57
C ALA A 337 11.67 8.94 5.16
N THR A 338 11.31 9.21 6.41
CA THR A 338 11.76 10.43 7.13
C THR A 338 13.30 10.51 7.20
N TYR A 339 13.98 9.38 7.40
CA TYR A 339 15.45 9.40 7.38
C TYR A 339 16.03 9.65 5.98
N ALA A 340 15.30 9.31 4.91
CA ALA A 340 15.70 9.67 3.55
C ALA A 340 15.63 11.19 3.31
N GLU A 341 14.67 11.90 3.88
CA GLU A 341 14.66 13.38 3.89
C GLU A 341 15.93 13.95 4.50
N TRP A 342 16.33 13.44 5.69
CA TRP A 342 17.56 13.87 6.36
C TRP A 342 18.82 13.59 5.53
N LEU A 343 18.85 12.44 4.81
CA LEU A 343 19.95 12.10 3.91
C LEU A 343 19.98 13.01 2.67
N TRP A 344 18.82 13.45 2.20
CA TRP A 344 18.70 14.36 1.08
C TRP A 344 19.18 15.77 1.44
N GLU A 345 18.80 16.30 2.61
CA GLU A 345 19.34 17.56 3.12
C GLU A 345 20.88 17.50 3.27
N GLU A 346 21.42 16.37 3.78
CA GLU A 346 22.89 16.16 3.87
C GLU A 346 23.54 16.15 2.48
N GLU A 347 22.91 15.55 1.47
CA GLU A 347 23.40 15.53 0.07
C GLU A 347 23.36 16.92 -0.57
N ARG A 348 22.29 17.70 -0.31
CA ARG A 348 22.17 19.09 -0.78
C ARG A 348 23.18 20.04 -0.11
N GLY A 349 23.73 19.64 1.03
CA GLY A 349 24.69 20.44 1.81
C GLY A 349 24.01 21.47 2.72
N ASP A 350 22.73 21.28 3.05
CA ASP A 350 21.96 22.17 3.91
C ASP A 350 22.24 21.88 5.38
N ARG A 351 21.68 20.78 5.92
CA ARG A 351 21.92 20.30 7.31
C ARG A 351 22.46 18.87 7.29
N GLY A 352 23.40 18.57 8.18
CA GLY A 352 23.85 17.18 8.36
C GLY A 352 22.85 16.37 9.18
N THR A 353 22.73 15.06 8.91
CA THR A 353 21.81 14.16 9.63
C THR A 353 21.99 14.16 11.15
N THR A 354 23.19 14.48 11.66
CA THR A 354 23.44 14.61 13.10
C THR A 354 22.83 15.90 13.66
N GLU A 355 22.88 16.99 12.92
CA GLU A 355 22.28 18.28 13.31
C GLU A 355 20.75 18.14 13.35
N ILE A 356 20.15 17.56 12.34
CA ILE A 356 18.71 17.28 12.30
C ILE A 356 18.30 16.38 13.48
N PHE A 357 19.06 15.33 13.75
CA PHE A 357 18.82 14.46 14.93
C PHE A 357 18.83 15.26 16.25
N GLU A 358 19.77 16.21 16.43
CA GLU A 358 19.86 17.06 17.63
C GLU A 358 18.64 17.98 17.74
N ASP A 359 18.19 18.57 16.63
CA ASP A 359 17.00 19.43 16.58
C ASP A 359 15.73 18.65 16.96
N TYR A 360 15.53 17.45 16.41
CA TYR A 360 14.44 16.55 16.81
C TYR A 360 14.54 16.16 18.29
N TYR A 361 15.75 15.84 18.75
CA TYR A 361 15.95 15.46 20.16
C TYR A 361 15.66 16.62 21.11
N ASP A 362 16.08 17.82 20.80
CA ASP A 362 15.89 19.01 21.64
C ASP A 362 14.49 19.61 21.53
N GLY A 363 13.71 19.24 20.53
CA GLY A 363 12.38 19.78 20.24
C GLY A 363 12.45 21.18 19.62
N THR A 364 13.49 21.47 18.86
CA THR A 364 13.66 22.73 18.11
C THR A 364 13.15 22.60 16.68
N ASP A 365 13.02 21.41 16.17
CA ASP A 365 12.37 21.12 14.90
C ASP A 365 10.83 21.07 15.09
N THR A 366 10.08 21.64 14.14
CA THR A 366 8.61 21.72 14.22
C THR A 366 7.95 20.33 14.16
N GLU A 367 8.54 19.40 13.45
CA GLU A 367 8.05 18.01 13.33
C GLU A 367 8.39 17.15 14.55
N SER A 368 9.13 17.68 15.51
CA SER A 368 9.51 16.99 16.74
C SER A 368 8.42 17.00 17.82
N GLU A 369 7.33 17.74 17.62
CA GLU A 369 6.24 17.78 18.60
C GLU A 369 5.61 16.40 18.76
N GLY A 370 5.56 15.90 19.99
CA GLY A 370 4.93 14.62 20.30
C GLY A 370 5.76 13.36 20.03
N ILE A 371 6.98 13.44 19.48
CA ILE A 371 7.79 12.25 19.12
C ILE A 371 8.12 11.29 20.29
N TRP A 372 7.91 11.74 21.53
CA TRP A 372 8.14 10.92 22.73
C TRP A 372 6.85 10.37 23.33
N ALA A 373 5.69 10.48 22.64
CA ALA A 373 4.39 10.11 23.20
C ALA A 373 4.25 8.60 23.43
N PHE A 374 4.91 7.77 22.62
CA PHE A 374 4.93 6.31 22.74
C PHE A 374 6.13 5.71 21.98
N PRO A 375 6.42 4.40 22.14
CA PRO A 375 7.47 3.73 21.36
C PRO A 375 7.08 3.56 19.88
N PRO A 376 7.96 3.84 18.92
CA PRO A 376 7.64 3.74 17.48
C PRO A 376 7.07 2.39 17.04
N ALA A 377 7.54 1.28 17.63
CA ALA A 377 7.09 -0.07 17.28
C ALA A 377 5.91 -0.58 18.11
N ASP A 378 5.27 0.29 18.91
CA ASP A 378 4.09 -0.07 19.70
C ASP A 378 3.08 1.09 19.79
N PRO A 379 2.51 1.52 18.64
CA PRO A 379 1.42 2.49 18.63
C PRO A 379 0.25 2.00 19.52
N PRO A 380 -0.36 2.88 20.34
CA PRO A 380 -1.36 2.47 21.32
C PRO A 380 -2.74 2.13 20.71
N GLY A 381 -2.97 2.48 19.46
CA GLY A 381 -4.23 2.22 18.75
C GLY A 381 -4.14 2.58 17.27
N ALA A 382 -5.17 2.26 16.51
CA ALA A 382 -5.27 2.53 15.08
C ALA A 382 -5.13 4.04 14.77
N GLY A 383 -5.83 4.90 15.52
CA GLY A 383 -5.75 6.36 15.38
C GLY A 383 -4.45 7.00 15.89
N ARG A 384 -3.36 6.26 15.93
CA ARG A 384 -2.04 6.74 16.36
C ARG A 384 -0.90 6.15 15.51
N VAL A 385 -1.23 5.48 14.40
CA VAL A 385 -0.21 4.85 13.54
C VAL A 385 0.55 5.89 12.70
N SER A 386 -0.08 7.03 12.44
CA SER A 386 0.49 8.16 11.69
C SER A 386 1.02 9.28 12.59
N ASP A 387 1.15 9.02 13.90
CA ASP A 387 1.67 10.01 14.85
C ASP A 387 3.20 10.18 14.76
N PRO A 388 3.73 11.35 15.18
CA PRO A 388 5.15 11.70 15.10
C PRO A 388 6.16 10.68 15.66
N PRO A 389 5.86 9.85 16.69
CA PRO A 389 6.80 8.82 17.13
C PRO A 389 7.15 7.79 16.05
N VAL A 390 6.22 7.48 15.15
CA VAL A 390 6.42 6.48 14.09
C VAL A 390 7.39 7.02 13.04
N TYR A 391 7.30 8.29 12.73
CA TYR A 391 8.12 9.05 11.77
C TYR A 391 9.44 9.52 12.41
N GLY A 392 9.40 10.59 13.16
CA GLY A 392 10.57 11.29 13.69
C GLY A 392 11.40 10.44 14.65
N ARG A 393 10.78 9.80 15.68
CA ARG A 393 11.53 8.90 16.56
C ARG A 393 11.96 7.64 15.80
N GLY A 394 11.18 7.17 14.82
CA GLY A 394 11.57 6.11 13.89
C GLY A 394 12.87 6.46 13.15
N ALA A 395 12.95 7.65 12.55
CA ALA A 395 14.13 8.17 11.87
C ALA A 395 15.33 8.30 12.83
N MET A 396 15.08 8.72 14.08
CA MET A 396 16.13 8.78 15.11
C MET A 396 16.70 7.39 15.43
N VAL A 397 15.87 6.33 15.45
CA VAL A 397 16.36 4.94 15.59
C VAL A 397 17.29 4.59 14.43
N VAL A 398 16.89 4.89 13.20
CA VAL A 398 17.70 4.66 12.00
C VAL A 398 19.04 5.39 12.08
N HIS A 399 19.03 6.67 12.49
CA HIS A 399 20.26 7.44 12.71
C HIS A 399 21.17 6.79 13.77
N LYS A 400 20.61 6.35 14.91
CA LYS A 400 21.40 5.66 15.96
C LYS A 400 22.01 4.35 15.45
N VAL A 401 21.33 3.60 14.59
CA VAL A 401 21.91 2.43 13.93
C VAL A 401 23.09 2.85 13.06
N ARG A 402 22.92 3.87 12.17
CA ARG A 402 24.02 4.40 11.33
C ARG A 402 25.25 4.78 12.18
N ARG A 403 25.03 5.52 13.27
CA ARG A 403 26.11 5.92 14.19
C ARG A 403 26.79 4.74 14.89
N ALA A 404 26.05 3.72 15.22
CA ALA A 404 26.58 2.54 15.89
C ALA A 404 27.39 1.63 14.96
N VAL A 405 26.97 1.46 13.70
CA VAL A 405 27.59 0.52 12.76
C VAL A 405 28.57 1.18 11.79
N GLY A 406 28.46 2.50 11.56
CA GLY A 406 29.22 3.27 10.58
C GLY A 406 28.60 3.25 9.18
N ASP A 407 28.91 4.26 8.36
CA ASP A 407 28.26 4.52 7.08
C ASP A 407 28.31 3.35 6.09
N GLU A 408 29.50 2.78 5.89
CA GLU A 408 29.67 1.66 4.96
C GLU A 408 28.76 0.49 5.29
N THR A 409 28.74 0.09 6.57
CA THR A 409 27.90 -1.02 7.06
C THR A 409 26.41 -0.64 7.00
N PHE A 410 26.07 0.60 7.34
CA PHE A 410 24.71 1.08 7.33
C PHE A 410 24.10 1.02 5.92
N PHE A 411 24.75 1.60 4.93
CA PHE A 411 24.23 1.55 3.56
C PHE A 411 24.26 0.13 2.96
N ASP A 412 25.18 -0.75 3.40
CA ASP A 412 25.11 -2.17 3.04
C ASP A 412 23.91 -2.88 3.68
N ILE A 413 23.53 -2.51 4.91
CA ILE A 413 22.28 -2.98 5.54
C ILE A 413 21.08 -2.57 4.70
N LEU A 414 20.94 -1.28 4.34
CA LEU A 414 19.79 -0.79 3.57
C LEU A 414 19.68 -1.48 2.20
N ARG A 415 20.78 -1.55 1.44
CA ARG A 415 20.80 -2.27 0.15
C ARG A 415 20.53 -3.77 0.29
N THR A 416 20.94 -4.37 1.39
CA THR A 416 20.67 -5.81 1.65
C THR A 416 19.20 -6.01 2.01
N TRP A 417 18.62 -5.10 2.83
CA TRP A 417 17.23 -5.12 3.24
C TRP A 417 16.31 -5.06 2.03
N THR A 418 16.47 -4.05 1.19
CA THR A 418 15.65 -3.84 0.00
C THR A 418 15.76 -4.97 -1.02
N ARG A 419 16.97 -5.52 -1.19
CA ARG A 419 17.20 -6.64 -2.10
C ARG A 419 16.62 -7.97 -1.60
N GLN A 420 16.81 -8.30 -0.30
CA GLN A 420 16.40 -9.60 0.27
C GLN A 420 14.88 -9.69 0.45
N HIS A 421 14.24 -8.58 0.72
CA HIS A 421 12.81 -8.53 1.01
C HIS A 421 12.00 -7.87 -0.12
N ARG A 422 12.62 -7.69 -1.29
CA ARG A 422 11.98 -7.08 -2.45
C ARG A 422 10.61 -7.68 -2.74
N HIS A 423 9.59 -6.83 -2.81
CA HIS A 423 8.18 -7.16 -3.05
C HIS A 423 7.55 -8.07 -2.00
N GLY A 424 8.16 -8.19 -0.82
CA GLY A 424 7.69 -9.02 0.29
C GLY A 424 7.26 -8.22 1.51
N ASN A 425 6.87 -8.97 2.55
CA ASN A 425 6.48 -8.41 3.84
C ASN A 425 7.55 -8.69 4.90
N VAL A 426 7.71 -7.74 5.81
CA VAL A 426 8.73 -7.75 6.85
C VAL A 426 8.17 -7.39 8.22
N ASP A 427 8.96 -7.65 9.27
CA ASP A 427 8.71 -7.19 10.63
C ASP A 427 9.97 -6.57 11.26
N THR A 428 9.77 -5.86 12.36
CA THR A 428 10.84 -5.20 13.13
C THR A 428 11.97 -6.17 13.54
N ARG A 429 11.64 -7.42 13.89
CA ARG A 429 12.66 -8.40 14.33
C ARG A 429 13.61 -8.78 13.20
N GLN A 430 13.10 -8.87 11.96
CA GLN A 430 13.92 -9.16 10.79
C GLN A 430 14.92 -8.03 10.52
N PHE A 431 14.50 -6.76 10.68
CA PHE A 431 15.40 -5.61 10.52
C PHE A 431 16.50 -5.59 11.60
N ILE A 432 16.14 -5.78 12.86
CA ILE A 432 17.11 -5.88 13.98
C ILE A 432 18.12 -6.99 13.70
N ALA A 433 17.65 -8.19 13.36
CA ALA A 433 18.52 -9.33 13.08
C ALA A 433 19.48 -9.08 11.91
N LEU A 434 19.02 -8.36 10.86
CA LEU A 434 19.88 -7.96 9.75
C LEU A 434 20.98 -6.98 10.20
N CYS A 435 20.61 -5.94 10.99
CA CYS A 435 21.54 -4.96 11.51
C CYS A 435 22.65 -5.61 12.36
N GLU A 436 22.27 -6.53 13.26
CA GLU A 436 23.23 -7.28 14.10
C GLU A 436 24.12 -8.22 13.28
N SER A 437 23.51 -8.94 12.33
CA SER A 437 24.23 -9.88 11.47
C SER A 437 25.28 -9.18 10.59
N LYS A 438 24.93 -8.02 10.02
CA LYS A 438 25.81 -7.27 9.13
C LYS A 438 26.92 -6.55 9.87
N SER A 439 26.62 -5.99 11.03
CA SER A 439 27.60 -5.24 11.82
C SER A 439 28.48 -6.12 12.72
N GLY A 440 28.03 -7.33 13.03
CA GLY A 440 28.65 -8.19 14.04
C GLY A 440 28.55 -7.64 15.46
N LYS A 441 27.65 -6.67 15.70
CA LYS A 441 27.44 -6.01 17.00
C LYS A 441 26.12 -6.44 17.62
N ASP A 442 26.08 -6.53 18.95
CA ASP A 442 24.83 -6.61 19.70
C ASP A 442 24.21 -5.20 19.76
N LEU A 443 23.08 -5.01 19.11
CA LEU A 443 22.35 -3.76 19.07
C LEU A 443 21.09 -3.79 19.95
N SER A 444 20.88 -4.86 20.72
CA SER A 444 19.69 -5.05 21.55
C SER A 444 19.44 -3.88 22.51
N ALA A 445 20.49 -3.34 23.15
CA ALA A 445 20.36 -2.21 24.06
C ALA A 445 19.89 -0.92 23.32
N LEU A 446 20.40 -0.69 22.09
CA LEU A 446 20.01 0.44 21.26
C LEU A 446 18.53 0.35 20.92
N PHE A 447 18.08 -0.78 20.34
CA PHE A 447 16.68 -0.94 19.94
C PHE A 447 15.75 -0.94 21.16
N ASN A 448 16.10 -1.60 22.25
CA ASN A 448 15.29 -1.56 23.47
C ASN A 448 15.06 -0.12 23.96
N THR A 449 16.11 0.69 23.94
CA THR A 449 16.05 2.08 24.44
C THR A 449 15.32 3.04 23.48
N TRP A 450 15.59 2.94 22.18
CA TRP A 450 15.10 3.94 21.22
C TRP A 450 13.79 3.53 20.55
N LEU A 451 13.57 2.23 20.36
CA LEU A 451 12.42 1.72 19.61
C LEU A 451 11.29 1.19 20.50
N PHE A 452 11.61 0.66 21.69
CA PHE A 452 10.61 -0.04 22.55
C PHE A 452 10.40 0.61 23.93
N ASP A 453 11.28 1.48 24.43
CA ASP A 453 11.10 2.14 25.72
C ASP A 453 10.08 3.30 25.58
N GLU A 454 9.18 3.45 26.57
CA GLU A 454 8.22 4.56 26.63
C GLU A 454 8.88 5.91 26.90
N LYS A 455 10.05 5.91 27.52
CA LYS A 455 10.71 7.15 27.96
C LYS A 455 11.58 7.74 26.86
N LYS A 456 11.70 9.08 26.89
CA LYS A 456 12.75 9.76 26.10
C LYS A 456 14.12 9.18 26.47
N PRO A 457 14.86 8.59 25.53
CA PRO A 457 16.19 8.06 25.80
C PRO A 457 17.17 9.14 26.26
N SER A 458 18.21 8.77 26.98
CA SER A 458 19.35 9.69 27.17
C SER A 458 20.09 9.86 25.84
N ARG A 459 20.62 11.06 25.60
CA ARG A 459 21.29 11.43 24.33
C ARG A 459 22.54 10.55 24.04
N MET A 460 23.19 10.01 25.07
CA MET A 460 24.40 9.16 24.98
C MET A 460 24.11 7.74 24.56
#